data_5b32291b33da0b35e059de8d2dfd1158
#
_entry.id   5b32291b33da0b35e059de8d2dfd1158
#
_cell.length_a   1.000
_cell.length_b   1.000
_cell.length_c   1.000
_cell.angle_alpha   90.00
_cell.angle_beta   90.00
_cell.angle_gamma   90.00
#
_symmetry.space_group_name_H-M   'P 1'
#
loop_
_entity.id
_entity.type
_entity.pdbx_description
1 polymer ?
#
loop_
_entity_poly.entity_id
_entity_poly.type
_entity_poly.pdbx_seq_one_letter_code
_entity_poly.pdbx_strand_id
1 'polypeptide(L)'
;PTATIVEKVNYISVLIWSLYGIITTLFIFRFGKNIWKLNSKSKSNPKVKHQNATLVLVEEKTLPHSFLNFIFINFEDYNNRAIEDELYTHELVHVKQKHSLDILFIELLKTMFWFNPMFYFYKKAIQLNHEFLADEKVVNSYNDVPFYQNLLLQKSSNDQTIYLASNLNYLVTKKRLLMMTKKTSKSLAIIKKIAILPILSGL
;
A
#
# COMPACT_ATOMS: atom_id res chain seq x y z
N PRO A 1 -27.29 -59.16 6.70
CA PRO A 1 -26.15 -58.58 7.35
C PRO A 1 -25.78 -57.25 6.64
N THR A 2 -26.16 -56.15 7.26
CA THR A 2 -25.83 -54.80 6.82
C THR A 2 -24.35 -54.55 7.20
N ALA A 3 -23.46 -54.56 6.19
CA ALA A 3 -22.08 -54.16 6.42
C ALA A 3 -22.04 -52.65 6.77
N THR A 4 -21.74 -52.34 8.00
CA THR A 4 -21.46 -50.97 8.46
C THR A 4 -20.11 -50.54 7.83
N ILE A 5 -20.16 -49.66 6.85
CA ILE A 5 -18.94 -49.00 6.30
C ILE A 5 -18.42 -48.08 7.38
N VAL A 6 -17.40 -48.51 8.12
CA VAL A 6 -16.66 -47.64 9.03
C VAL A 6 -15.78 -46.73 8.18
N GLU A 7 -16.22 -45.52 7.97
CA GLU A 7 -15.40 -44.48 7.31
C GLU A 7 -14.11 -44.26 8.10
N LYS A 8 -12.98 -44.62 7.53
CA LYS A 8 -11.67 -44.49 8.16
C LYS A 8 -11.25 -43.01 8.12
N VAL A 9 -11.35 -42.34 9.26
CA VAL A 9 -10.97 -40.94 9.38
C VAL A 9 -9.50 -40.77 8.96
N ASN A 10 -9.24 -39.90 7.99
CA ASN A 10 -7.88 -39.59 7.54
C ASN A 10 -7.28 -38.54 8.51
N TYR A 11 -6.61 -39.00 9.56
CA TYR A 11 -6.00 -38.14 10.58
C TYR A 11 -4.97 -37.15 10.02
N ILE A 12 -4.27 -37.48 8.92
CA ILE A 12 -3.32 -36.58 8.25
C ILE A 12 -4.03 -35.37 7.68
N SER A 13 -5.13 -35.57 6.98
CA SER A 13 -5.95 -34.45 6.44
C SER A 13 -6.49 -33.56 7.57
N VAL A 14 -6.98 -34.16 8.65
CA VAL A 14 -7.46 -33.40 9.81
C VAL A 14 -6.35 -32.56 10.43
N LEU A 15 -5.14 -33.10 10.56
CA LEU A 15 -3.99 -32.40 11.12
C LEU A 15 -3.56 -31.22 10.22
N ILE A 16 -3.50 -31.41 8.90
CA ILE A 16 -3.12 -30.36 7.93
C ILE A 16 -4.14 -29.22 7.99
N TRP A 17 -5.44 -29.53 7.92
CA TRP A 17 -6.48 -28.50 7.95
C TRP A 17 -6.56 -27.77 9.30
N SER A 18 -6.30 -28.47 10.40
CA SER A 18 -6.24 -27.86 11.74
C SER A 18 -5.06 -26.91 11.85
N LEU A 19 -3.89 -27.31 11.38
CA LEU A 19 -2.70 -26.46 11.37
C LEU A 19 -2.90 -25.20 10.49
N TYR A 20 -3.45 -25.39 9.29
CA TYR A 20 -3.81 -24.28 8.40
C TYR A 20 -4.79 -23.32 9.08
N GLY A 21 -5.83 -23.83 9.70
CA GLY A 21 -6.84 -23.04 10.41
C GLY A 21 -6.25 -22.22 11.57
N ILE A 22 -5.37 -22.82 12.37
CA ILE A 22 -4.69 -22.14 13.49
C ILE A 22 -3.83 -20.99 12.97
N ILE A 23 -2.96 -21.25 11.98
CA ILE A 23 -2.06 -20.22 11.42
C ILE A 23 -2.87 -19.09 10.79
N THR A 24 -3.88 -19.42 9.99
CA THR A 24 -4.74 -18.43 9.34
C THR A 24 -5.47 -17.56 10.36
N THR A 25 -5.99 -18.15 11.43
CA THR A 25 -6.67 -17.43 12.52
C THR A 25 -5.70 -16.45 13.22
N LEU A 26 -4.47 -16.86 13.50
CA LEU A 26 -3.44 -15.99 14.07
C LEU A 26 -3.14 -14.80 13.15
N PHE A 27 -3.01 -15.03 11.85
CA PHE A 27 -2.76 -13.94 10.89
C PHE A 27 -3.95 -13.00 10.75
N ILE A 28 -5.19 -13.51 10.73
CA ILE A 28 -6.41 -12.69 10.72
C ILE A 28 -6.47 -11.82 11.98
N PHE A 29 -6.19 -12.39 13.15
CA PHE A 29 -6.15 -11.65 14.40
C PHE A 29 -5.11 -10.53 14.37
N ARG A 30 -3.88 -10.82 13.90
CA ARG A 30 -2.82 -9.84 13.72
C ARG A 30 -3.23 -8.75 12.74
N PHE A 31 -3.86 -9.10 11.63
CA PHE A 31 -4.36 -8.15 10.63
C PHE A 31 -5.43 -7.23 11.25
N GLY A 32 -6.43 -7.78 11.93
CA GLY A 32 -7.46 -7.00 12.63
C GLY A 32 -6.87 -6.05 13.67
N LYS A 33 -5.89 -6.51 14.47
CA LYS A 33 -5.18 -5.68 15.45
C LYS A 33 -4.45 -4.50 14.79
N ASN A 34 -3.82 -4.71 13.63
CA ASN A 34 -3.14 -3.65 12.90
C ASN A 34 -4.14 -2.60 12.39
N ILE A 35 -5.27 -3.01 11.83
CA ILE A 35 -6.33 -2.09 11.38
C ILE A 35 -6.89 -1.31 12.58
N TRP A 36 -7.15 -2.00 13.69
CA TRP A 36 -7.66 -1.36 14.91
C TRP A 36 -6.69 -0.31 15.45
N LYS A 37 -5.37 -0.59 15.45
CA LYS A 37 -4.32 0.37 15.85
C LYS A 37 -4.33 1.63 14.98
N LEU A 38 -4.43 1.48 13.65
CA LEU A 38 -4.50 2.61 12.72
C LEU A 38 -5.77 3.45 12.93
N ASN A 39 -6.90 2.79 13.12
CA ASN A 39 -8.16 3.46 13.37
C ASN A 39 -8.17 4.18 14.74
N SER A 40 -7.59 3.56 15.77
CA SER A 40 -7.42 4.18 17.09
C SER A 40 -6.53 5.42 17.01
N LYS A 41 -5.40 5.35 16.30
CA LYS A 41 -4.49 6.49 16.08
C LYS A 41 -5.23 7.64 15.39
N SER A 42 -6.10 7.35 14.42
CA SER A 42 -6.95 8.37 13.79
C SER A 42 -7.95 9.00 14.78
N LYS A 43 -8.49 8.24 15.74
CA LYS A 43 -9.50 8.74 16.69
C LYS A 43 -8.90 9.59 17.81
N SER A 44 -7.69 9.27 18.25
CA SER A 44 -7.04 9.87 19.41
C SER A 44 -6.35 11.20 19.15
N ASN A 45 -6.13 11.56 17.87
CA ASN A 45 -5.37 12.75 17.50
C ASN A 45 -6.27 13.87 16.97
N PRO A 46 -5.86 15.15 17.11
CA PRO A 46 -6.57 16.30 16.53
C PRO A 46 -6.76 16.16 15.03
N LYS A 47 -7.89 16.69 14.53
CA LYS A 47 -8.29 16.57 13.12
C LYS A 47 -8.61 17.92 12.53
N VAL A 48 -8.16 18.12 11.30
CA VAL A 48 -8.46 19.30 10.48
C VAL A 48 -9.03 18.84 9.16
N LYS A 49 -10.18 19.37 8.74
CA LYS A 49 -10.72 19.08 7.41
C LYS A 49 -9.91 19.82 6.35
N HIS A 50 -9.47 19.11 5.33
CA HIS A 50 -8.75 19.67 4.18
C HIS A 50 -9.25 19.06 2.89
N GLN A 51 -9.94 19.85 2.06
CA GLN A 51 -10.56 19.37 0.82
C GLN A 51 -11.42 18.10 1.05
N ASN A 52 -11.12 17.01 0.35
CA ASN A 52 -11.81 15.72 0.43
C ASN A 52 -11.18 14.73 1.43
N ALA A 53 -10.19 15.16 2.21
CA ALA A 53 -9.51 14.36 3.21
C ALA A 53 -9.61 15.00 4.60
N THR A 54 -9.34 14.22 5.63
CA THR A 54 -9.19 14.70 7.00
C THR A 54 -7.73 14.55 7.41
N LEU A 55 -7.08 15.65 7.72
CA LEU A 55 -5.73 15.65 8.29
C LEU A 55 -5.81 15.20 9.75
N VAL A 56 -4.94 14.30 10.14
CA VAL A 56 -4.77 13.81 11.51
C VAL A 56 -3.39 14.27 11.98
N LEU A 57 -3.35 15.15 12.96
CA LEU A 57 -2.12 15.75 13.44
C LEU A 57 -1.51 14.84 14.53
N VAL A 58 -0.35 14.26 14.23
CA VAL A 58 0.36 13.33 15.12
C VAL A 58 1.61 13.98 15.71
N GLU A 59 1.92 13.66 16.96
CA GLU A 59 3.14 14.19 17.63
C GLU A 59 4.41 13.51 17.11
N GLU A 60 4.30 12.27 16.63
CA GLU A 60 5.44 11.53 16.10
C GLU A 60 5.98 12.21 14.83
N LYS A 61 7.30 12.38 14.75
CA LYS A 61 7.96 12.89 13.56
C LYS A 61 7.93 11.82 12.45
N THR A 62 6.94 11.90 11.60
CA THR A 62 6.71 10.97 10.48
C THR A 62 6.51 11.74 9.19
N LEU A 63 6.88 11.14 8.07
CA LEU A 63 6.50 11.67 6.77
C LEU A 63 4.97 11.65 6.62
N PRO A 64 4.39 12.61 5.88
CA PRO A 64 2.99 12.54 5.50
C PRO A 64 2.67 11.17 4.90
N HIS A 65 1.56 10.60 5.32
CA HIS A 65 1.08 9.33 4.76
C HIS A 65 -0.44 9.22 4.88
N SER A 66 -1.05 8.51 3.95
CA SER A 66 -2.51 8.38 3.89
C SER A 66 -2.99 6.99 4.29
N PHE A 67 -4.15 6.95 4.94
CA PHE A 67 -4.89 5.71 5.21
C PHE A 67 -6.40 5.98 5.15
N LEU A 68 -7.11 5.29 4.27
CA LEU A 68 -8.52 5.53 3.97
C LEU A 68 -8.76 7.00 3.59
N ASN A 69 -9.56 7.71 4.39
CA ASN A 69 -9.90 9.13 4.19
C ASN A 69 -9.03 10.09 5.03
N PHE A 70 -7.99 9.55 5.69
CA PHE A 70 -7.12 10.30 6.58
C PHE A 70 -5.75 10.49 5.97
N ILE A 71 -5.17 11.68 6.17
CA ILE A 71 -3.76 11.98 5.91
C ILE A 71 -3.13 12.32 7.26
N PHE A 72 -2.16 11.51 7.68
CA PHE A 72 -1.42 11.71 8.92
C PHE A 72 -0.23 12.62 8.67
N ILE A 73 -0.09 13.65 9.51
CA ILE A 73 0.91 14.70 9.36
C ILE A 73 1.47 15.01 10.74
N ASN A 74 2.78 15.29 10.83
CA ASN A 74 3.38 15.74 12.06
C ASN A 74 2.80 17.11 12.48
N PHE A 75 2.49 17.27 13.76
CA PHE A 75 1.87 18.48 14.31
C PHE A 75 2.76 19.74 14.16
N GLU A 76 4.06 19.60 14.38
CA GLU A 76 5.01 20.71 14.24
C GLU A 76 5.17 21.12 12.78
N ASP A 77 5.31 20.15 11.85
CA ASP A 77 5.44 20.41 10.43
C ASP A 77 4.18 21.13 9.87
N TYR A 78 3.00 20.75 10.38
CA TYR A 78 1.75 21.41 10.00
C TYR A 78 1.70 22.87 10.47
N ASN A 79 2.03 23.13 11.74
CA ASN A 79 1.98 24.48 12.31
C ASN A 79 3.05 25.41 11.70
N ASN A 80 4.21 24.88 11.39
CA ASN A 80 5.33 25.61 10.78
C ASN A 80 5.17 25.77 9.25
N ARG A 81 4.11 25.21 8.64
CA ARG A 81 3.91 25.15 7.18
C ARG A 81 5.12 24.56 6.45
N ALA A 82 5.74 23.55 7.06
CA ALA A 82 6.96 22.92 6.56
C ALA A 82 6.70 21.77 5.58
N ILE A 83 5.43 21.59 5.14
CA ILE A 83 5.04 20.55 4.22
C ILE A 83 4.75 21.19 2.87
N GLU A 84 5.45 20.71 1.86
CA GLU A 84 5.31 21.17 0.48
C GLU A 84 3.95 20.73 -0.11
N ASP A 85 3.35 21.59 -0.92
CA ASP A 85 2.02 21.35 -1.53
C ASP A 85 2.01 20.09 -2.43
N GLU A 86 3.14 19.76 -3.02
CA GLU A 86 3.36 18.54 -3.81
C GLU A 86 3.12 17.28 -2.96
N LEU A 87 3.58 17.26 -1.71
CA LEU A 87 3.37 16.14 -0.81
C LEU A 87 1.89 16.02 -0.39
N TYR A 88 1.23 17.15 -0.12
CA TYR A 88 -0.22 17.14 0.13
C TYR A 88 -0.99 16.58 -1.08
N THR A 89 -0.62 17.03 -2.29
CA THR A 89 -1.27 16.58 -3.51
C THR A 89 -1.04 15.09 -3.74
N HIS A 90 0.17 14.58 -3.47
CA HIS A 90 0.51 13.17 -3.53
C HIS A 90 -0.40 12.34 -2.60
N GLU A 91 -0.45 12.67 -1.32
CA GLU A 91 -1.28 11.97 -0.33
C GLU A 91 -2.78 12.06 -0.64
N LEU A 92 -3.23 13.19 -1.17
CA LEU A 92 -4.62 13.38 -1.56
C LEU A 92 -5.04 12.47 -2.72
N VAL A 93 -4.12 12.10 -3.63
CA VAL A 93 -4.40 11.10 -4.67
C VAL A 93 -4.67 9.74 -4.05
N HIS A 94 -3.85 9.29 -3.08
CA HIS A 94 -4.07 8.03 -2.39
C HIS A 94 -5.44 7.97 -1.71
N VAL A 95 -5.88 9.08 -1.10
CA VAL A 95 -7.22 9.18 -0.50
C VAL A 95 -8.31 9.14 -1.56
N LYS A 96 -8.22 9.97 -2.63
CA LYS A 96 -9.24 10.07 -3.68
C LYS A 96 -9.42 8.78 -4.46
N GLN A 97 -8.32 8.09 -4.77
CA GLN A 97 -8.33 6.82 -5.51
C GLN A 97 -8.53 5.60 -4.60
N LYS A 98 -8.67 5.81 -3.27
CA LYS A 98 -8.93 4.76 -2.29
C LYS A 98 -7.87 3.64 -2.27
N HIS A 99 -6.60 3.99 -2.54
CA HIS A 99 -5.49 3.04 -2.63
C HIS A 99 -5.36 2.15 -1.38
N SER A 100 -5.77 2.66 -0.21
CA SER A 100 -5.79 1.87 1.03
C SER A 100 -6.69 0.64 0.95
N LEU A 101 -7.80 0.69 0.19
CA LEU A 101 -8.69 -0.46 0.04
C LEU A 101 -8.04 -1.59 -0.75
N ASP A 102 -7.29 -1.26 -1.82
CA ASP A 102 -6.55 -2.25 -2.60
C ASP A 102 -5.49 -2.94 -1.73
N ILE A 103 -4.79 -2.15 -0.89
CA ILE A 103 -3.78 -2.69 0.02
C ILE A 103 -4.42 -3.54 1.11
N LEU A 104 -5.55 -3.14 1.67
CA LEU A 104 -6.28 -3.95 2.66
C LEU A 104 -6.77 -5.27 2.04
N PHE A 105 -7.27 -5.22 0.81
CA PHE A 105 -7.73 -6.41 0.10
C PHE A 105 -6.59 -7.40 -0.15
N ILE A 106 -5.45 -6.95 -0.68
CA ILE A 106 -4.31 -7.85 -0.93
C ILE A 106 -3.67 -8.36 0.37
N GLU A 107 -3.69 -7.59 1.46
CA GLU A 107 -3.26 -8.04 2.78
C GLU A 107 -4.19 -9.13 3.33
N LEU A 108 -5.50 -9.00 3.14
CA LEU A 108 -6.47 -10.03 3.50
C LEU A 108 -6.22 -11.32 2.73
N LEU A 109 -6.04 -11.24 1.41
CA LEU A 109 -5.70 -12.41 0.59
C LEU A 109 -4.37 -13.05 1.04
N LYS A 110 -3.38 -12.24 1.37
CA LYS A 110 -2.09 -12.72 1.88
C LYS A 110 -2.22 -13.42 3.25
N THR A 111 -3.17 -13.03 4.09
CA THR A 111 -3.44 -13.73 5.35
C THR A 111 -4.14 -15.07 5.13
N MET A 112 -5.03 -15.17 4.14
CA MET A 112 -5.73 -16.42 3.81
C MET A 112 -4.79 -17.40 3.07
N PHE A 113 -4.02 -16.89 2.12
CA PHE A 113 -3.11 -17.68 1.28
C PHE A 113 -1.63 -17.45 1.68
N TRP A 114 -1.37 -17.47 2.99
CA TRP A 114 -0.05 -17.14 3.57
C TRP A 114 1.09 -18.00 3.04
N PHE A 115 0.81 -19.21 2.59
CA PHE A 115 1.77 -20.15 1.98
C PHE A 115 2.13 -19.80 0.52
N ASN A 116 1.39 -18.89 -0.13
CA ASN A 116 1.63 -18.51 -1.52
C ASN A 116 2.43 -17.20 -1.59
N PRO A 117 3.71 -17.22 -2.00
CA PRO A 117 4.56 -16.04 -2.06
C PRO A 117 4.12 -15.02 -3.11
N MET A 118 3.30 -15.41 -4.09
CA MET A 118 2.85 -14.52 -5.16
C MET A 118 2.08 -13.31 -4.64
N PHE A 119 1.30 -13.46 -3.56
CA PHE A 119 0.57 -12.33 -2.96
C PHE A 119 1.50 -11.26 -2.39
N TYR A 120 2.71 -11.63 -1.97
CA TYR A 120 3.73 -10.66 -1.56
C TYR A 120 4.24 -9.82 -2.75
N PHE A 121 4.47 -10.45 -3.91
CA PHE A 121 4.89 -9.73 -5.12
C PHE A 121 3.75 -8.88 -5.68
N TYR A 122 2.51 -9.37 -5.68
CA TYR A 122 1.34 -8.58 -6.08
C TYR A 122 1.18 -7.34 -5.22
N LYS A 123 1.30 -7.46 -3.90
CA LYS A 123 1.26 -6.30 -3.01
C LYS A 123 2.29 -5.24 -3.41
N LYS A 124 3.55 -5.64 -3.62
CA LYS A 124 4.61 -4.71 -4.04
C LYS A 124 4.31 -4.05 -5.38
N ALA A 125 3.78 -4.79 -6.34
CA ALA A 125 3.42 -4.26 -7.66
C ALA A 125 2.26 -3.26 -7.55
N ILE A 126 1.23 -3.55 -6.75
CA ILE A 126 0.10 -2.64 -6.49
C ILE A 126 0.60 -1.36 -5.83
N GLN A 127 1.40 -1.46 -4.75
CA GLN A 127 1.98 -0.31 -4.08
C GLN A 127 2.76 0.58 -5.05
N LEU A 128 3.66 0.00 -5.84
CA LEU A 128 4.45 0.76 -6.81
C LEU A 128 3.58 1.44 -7.88
N ASN A 129 2.52 0.78 -8.32
CA ASN A 129 1.57 1.38 -9.27
C ASN A 129 0.81 2.57 -8.64
N HIS A 130 0.43 2.48 -7.37
CA HIS A 130 -0.20 3.58 -6.64
C HIS A 130 0.74 4.79 -6.55
N GLU A 131 2.05 4.55 -6.26
CA GLU A 131 3.05 5.62 -6.27
C GLU A 131 3.15 6.30 -7.64
N PHE A 132 3.18 5.52 -8.73
CA PHE A 132 3.24 6.08 -10.07
C PHE A 132 2.02 6.96 -10.41
N LEU A 133 0.81 6.55 -10.00
CA LEU A 133 -0.41 7.33 -10.22
C LEU A 133 -0.40 8.64 -9.41
N ALA A 134 0.08 8.60 -8.17
CA ALA A 134 0.21 9.77 -7.34
C ALA A 134 1.27 10.74 -7.89
N ASP A 135 2.45 10.23 -8.27
CA ASP A 135 3.53 11.01 -8.87
C ASP A 135 3.11 11.66 -10.19
N GLU A 136 2.43 10.90 -11.06
CA GLU A 136 1.91 11.44 -12.33
C GLU A 136 0.97 12.63 -12.10
N LYS A 137 0.11 12.54 -11.08
CA LYS A 137 -0.79 13.64 -10.74
C LYS A 137 -0.04 14.88 -10.25
N VAL A 138 0.98 14.71 -9.40
CA VAL A 138 1.81 15.82 -8.91
C VAL A 138 2.55 16.48 -10.08
N VAL A 139 3.25 15.69 -10.89
CA VAL A 139 3.98 16.18 -12.07
C VAL A 139 3.06 16.95 -13.01
N ASN A 140 1.88 16.44 -13.29
CA ASN A 140 0.89 17.10 -14.17
C ASN A 140 0.28 18.37 -13.54
N SER A 141 0.27 18.50 -12.21
CA SER A 141 -0.30 19.66 -11.52
C SER A 141 0.68 20.81 -11.39
N TYR A 142 1.96 20.54 -11.12
CA TYR A 142 2.98 21.54 -10.81
C TYR A 142 3.99 21.77 -11.94
N ASN A 143 4.14 20.81 -12.88
CA ASN A 143 5.06 20.86 -14.02
C ASN A 143 6.54 21.09 -13.66
N ASP A 144 6.93 20.84 -12.41
CA ASP A 144 8.31 20.93 -11.91
C ASP A 144 8.83 19.56 -11.49
N VAL A 145 9.20 18.74 -12.47
CA VAL A 145 9.74 17.39 -12.22
C VAL A 145 11.03 17.42 -11.42
N PRO A 146 12.05 18.29 -11.72
CA PRO A 146 13.28 18.31 -10.95
C PRO A 146 13.08 18.65 -9.48
N PHE A 147 12.25 19.63 -9.17
CA PHE A 147 11.94 20.00 -7.79
C PHE A 147 11.31 18.82 -7.04
N TYR A 148 10.28 18.21 -7.63
CA TYR A 148 9.59 17.09 -6.99
C TYR A 148 10.49 15.85 -6.81
N GLN A 149 11.37 15.56 -7.78
CA GLN A 149 12.36 14.50 -7.65
C GLN A 149 13.34 14.75 -6.49
N ASN A 150 13.85 15.98 -6.36
CA ASN A 150 14.72 16.37 -5.25
C ASN A 150 14.01 16.27 -3.91
N LEU A 151 12.75 16.68 -3.84
CA LEU A 151 11.93 16.57 -2.64
C LEU A 151 11.78 15.10 -2.18
N LEU A 152 11.49 14.18 -3.10
CA LEU A 152 11.41 12.75 -2.80
C LEU A 152 12.75 12.17 -2.34
N LEU A 153 13.86 12.60 -2.94
CA LEU A 153 15.20 12.17 -2.52
C LEU A 153 15.54 12.66 -1.10
N GLN A 154 15.28 13.92 -0.79
CA GLN A 154 15.49 14.48 0.56
C GLN A 154 14.65 13.75 1.61
N LYS A 155 13.38 13.49 1.33
CA LYS A 155 12.49 12.76 2.26
C LYS A 155 12.96 11.31 2.45
N SER A 156 13.42 10.64 1.39
CA SER A 156 13.91 9.25 1.50
C SER A 156 15.25 9.13 2.23
N SER A 157 16.08 10.19 2.25
CA SER A 157 17.35 10.19 2.97
C SER A 157 17.19 10.42 4.47
N ASN A 158 16.17 11.16 4.90
CA ASN A 158 15.91 11.44 6.31
C ASN A 158 15.33 10.24 7.08
N ASP A 159 14.83 9.22 6.39
CA ASP A 159 14.18 8.03 6.97
C ASP A 159 15.18 6.88 7.26
N GLN A 160 16.49 7.15 7.28
CA GLN A 160 17.56 6.13 7.40
C GLN A 160 17.74 5.61 8.84
N THR A 161 16.75 4.91 9.37
CA THR A 161 16.92 4.23 10.67
C THR A 161 17.33 2.74 10.56
N ILE A 162 17.20 2.10 9.39
CA ILE A 162 17.56 0.67 9.21
C ILE A 162 18.16 0.42 7.81
N TYR A 163 19.43 -0.01 7.75
CA TYR A 163 20.20 -0.21 6.51
C TYR A 163 19.55 -1.13 5.47
N LEU A 164 18.85 -2.19 5.90
CA LEU A 164 18.14 -3.11 4.99
C LEU A 164 16.84 -2.51 4.42
N ALA A 165 16.13 -1.71 5.19
CA ALA A 165 14.93 -1.01 4.72
C ALA A 165 15.30 0.12 3.73
N SER A 166 16.43 0.79 3.94
CA SER A 166 16.98 1.82 3.06
C SER A 166 17.21 1.32 1.63
N ASN A 167 17.77 0.13 1.44
CA ASN A 167 18.00 -0.44 0.10
C ASN A 167 16.71 -0.74 -0.66
N LEU A 168 15.66 -1.21 0.02
CA LEU A 168 14.36 -1.48 -0.60
C LEU A 168 13.64 -0.17 -0.96
N ASN A 169 13.69 0.83 -0.08
CA ASN A 169 13.10 2.15 -0.31
C ASN A 169 13.82 2.85 -1.47
N TYR A 170 15.15 2.74 -1.56
CA TYR A 170 15.93 3.29 -2.67
C TYR A 170 15.49 2.71 -4.04
N LEU A 171 15.26 1.40 -4.14
CA LEU A 171 14.81 0.77 -5.39
C LEU A 171 13.41 1.26 -5.82
N VAL A 172 12.51 1.46 -4.86
CA VAL A 172 11.18 2.02 -5.13
C VAL A 172 11.30 3.47 -5.59
N THR A 173 12.04 4.30 -4.84
CA THR A 173 12.28 5.71 -5.20
C THR A 173 12.93 5.84 -6.58
N LYS A 174 13.96 5.04 -6.88
CA LYS A 174 14.60 5.01 -8.21
C LYS A 174 13.58 4.70 -9.33
N LYS A 175 12.69 3.73 -9.14
CA LYS A 175 11.65 3.41 -10.13
C LYS A 175 10.66 4.58 -10.31
N ARG A 176 10.27 5.26 -9.22
CA ARG A 176 9.41 6.46 -9.27
C ARG A 176 10.07 7.58 -10.10
N LEU A 177 11.33 7.91 -9.78
CA LEU A 177 12.09 8.94 -10.51
C LEU A 177 12.19 8.64 -12.01
N LEU A 178 12.50 7.39 -12.38
CA LEU A 178 12.56 6.96 -13.77
C LEU A 178 11.20 7.03 -14.50
N MET A 179 10.10 6.79 -13.79
CA MET A 179 8.76 6.88 -14.40
C MET A 179 8.31 8.31 -14.67
N MET A 180 8.67 9.26 -13.81
CA MET A 180 8.34 10.67 -14.01
C MET A 180 8.98 11.26 -15.29
N THR A 181 10.13 10.75 -15.69
CA THR A 181 10.83 11.21 -16.90
C THR A 181 10.40 10.48 -18.18
N LYS A 182 9.64 9.38 -18.05
CA LYS A 182 9.16 8.62 -19.21
C LYS A 182 7.89 9.25 -19.81
N LYS A 183 7.98 9.73 -21.03
CA LYS A 183 6.79 10.01 -21.84
C LYS A 183 6.15 8.69 -22.26
N THR A 184 5.10 8.28 -21.60
CA THR A 184 4.31 7.08 -21.96
C THR A 184 3.55 7.37 -23.26
N SER A 185 3.93 6.68 -24.34
CA SER A 185 3.11 6.65 -25.55
C SER A 185 1.77 5.99 -25.23
N LYS A 186 0.64 6.70 -25.46
CA LYS A 186 -0.72 6.16 -25.28
C LYS A 186 -0.93 4.85 -26.04
N SER A 187 -0.29 4.72 -27.21
CA SER A 187 -0.33 3.50 -28.05
C SER A 187 0.27 2.28 -27.34
N LEU A 188 1.40 2.43 -26.65
CA LEU A 188 2.03 1.33 -25.91
C LEU A 188 1.18 0.91 -24.68
N ALA A 189 0.47 1.85 -24.05
CA ALA A 189 -0.44 1.51 -22.95
C ALA A 189 -1.64 0.70 -23.43
N ILE A 190 -2.19 1.00 -24.61
CA ILE A 190 -3.29 0.25 -25.24
C ILE A 190 -2.81 -1.15 -25.63
N ILE A 191 -1.65 -1.28 -26.27
CA ILE A 191 -1.07 -2.57 -26.66
C ILE A 191 -0.88 -3.48 -25.45
N LYS A 192 -0.35 -2.94 -24.34
CA LYS A 192 -0.19 -3.70 -23.09
C LYS A 192 -1.53 -4.17 -22.50
N LYS A 193 -2.59 -3.35 -22.56
CA LYS A 193 -3.93 -3.75 -22.13
C LYS A 193 -4.51 -4.86 -23.00
N ILE A 194 -4.35 -4.77 -24.32
CA ILE A 194 -4.83 -5.78 -25.25
C ILE A 194 -4.04 -7.10 -25.10
N ALA A 195 -2.74 -7.04 -24.83
CA ALA A 195 -1.92 -8.24 -24.63
C ALA A 195 -2.29 -9.07 -23.38
N ILE A 196 -3.01 -8.47 -22.42
CA ILE A 196 -3.48 -9.16 -21.21
C ILE A 196 -4.79 -9.94 -21.47
N LEU A 197 -5.61 -9.50 -22.45
CA LEU A 197 -6.90 -10.10 -22.75
C LEU A 197 -6.83 -11.61 -23.09
N PRO A 198 -5.91 -12.11 -23.95
CA PRO A 198 -5.82 -13.53 -24.24
C PRO A 198 -5.37 -14.39 -23.06
N ILE A 199 -4.64 -13.81 -22.09
CA ILE A 199 -4.21 -14.51 -20.86
C ILE A 199 -5.42 -14.70 -19.92
N LEU A 200 -6.34 -13.73 -19.88
CA LEU A 200 -7.56 -13.82 -19.07
C LEU A 200 -8.64 -14.68 -19.72
N SER A 201 -8.65 -14.79 -21.06
CA SER A 201 -9.62 -15.63 -21.79
C SER A 201 -9.19 -17.10 -21.95
N GLY A 202 -7.95 -17.42 -21.63
CA GLY A 202 -7.40 -18.78 -21.65
C GLY A 202 -7.47 -19.54 -20.31
N LEU A 203 -8.11 -18.95 -19.31
CA LEU A 203 -8.50 -19.53 -18.04
C LEU A 203 -10.00 -19.79 -18.03
#